data_19d28c7eeca4f03071df19dacee026ce
#
_entry.id   19d28c7eeca4f03071df19dacee026ce
#
_cell.length_a   1.000
_cell.length_b   1.000
_cell.length_c   1.000
_cell.angle_alpha   90.00
_cell.angle_beta   90.00
_cell.angle_gamma   90.00
#
_symmetry.space_group_name_H-M   'P 1'
#
loop_
_entity.id
_entity.type
_entity.pdbx_description
1 polymer ?
#
loop_
_entity_poly.entity_id
_entity_poly.type
_entity_poly.pdbx_seq_one_letter_code
_entity_poly.pdbx_strand_id
1 'polypeptide(L)'
;MRRKFASRVLCTLALAAAVAAIAACGGDDSGGSTSTSSAGASSGKLTKVKLQLQWFTQAQFAGYFAAVDQGYYKDAGLDVQILEGGTDIVPQTQLAQGHADYAIAWVPKALQSREQGAAITDVGQVFQRSGTLQVSFKDKNITTAANLKGRKVGNWGFGNEFELFAGMTKAGLNPGKDVTLAQQQFDMQALLKGDIDAAQAMIYNEYAQVLEAKNPKTGQLYKPADFNEIDWNKEGTAMLQDAIWASTDKLQNDKAYQDQTVKFLEASFKGWAFCRDNPEKCRDIVVAKGSKLGASHQLWQMNEINKLIWPSPNGIGIVDKSAWDQTVQIAQNTKNAEGDTVLTKAPEGLAYTNNYAQKADAALKEQGTDINGTDFKPITVTLKPGGA
;
A
#
# COMPACT_ATOMS: atom_id res chain seq x y z
N MET A 1 -45.00 20.08 -22.41
CA MET A 1 -46.19 19.25 -22.11
C MET A 1 -45.98 18.55 -20.73
N ARG A 2 -46.89 18.88 -19.83
CA ARG A 2 -46.93 18.35 -18.45
C ARG A 2 -47.46 16.92 -18.42
N ARG A 3 -46.97 16.06 -17.52
CA ARG A 3 -47.80 15.14 -16.77
C ARG A 3 -47.07 14.67 -15.50
N LYS A 4 -47.65 15.09 -14.36
CA LYS A 4 -47.40 14.56 -13.03
C LYS A 4 -48.20 13.29 -12.84
N PHE A 5 -47.65 12.29 -12.09
CA PHE A 5 -48.47 11.35 -11.36
C PHE A 5 -47.87 11.14 -9.96
N ALA A 6 -48.63 11.54 -8.99
CA ALA A 6 -48.43 11.22 -7.59
C ALA A 6 -49.36 10.03 -7.25
N SER A 7 -48.91 9.11 -6.45
CA SER A 7 -49.79 8.20 -5.72
C SER A 7 -49.23 7.89 -4.34
N ARG A 8 -49.99 8.34 -3.34
CA ARG A 8 -49.84 8.03 -1.92
C ARG A 8 -50.59 6.73 -1.64
N VAL A 9 -50.01 5.83 -0.83
CA VAL A 9 -50.80 4.87 -0.05
C VAL A 9 -50.25 4.83 1.38
N LEU A 10 -51.13 5.12 2.30
CA LEU A 10 -51.01 5.06 3.75
C LEU A 10 -51.69 3.77 4.21
N CYS A 11 -51.12 3.03 5.18
CA CYS A 11 -51.85 2.16 6.13
C CYS A 11 -50.87 1.72 7.23
N THR A 12 -51.00 2.27 8.37
CA THR A 12 -51.66 1.98 9.66
C THR A 12 -51.05 0.83 10.51
N LEU A 13 -50.80 1.27 11.76
CA LEU A 13 -50.36 0.62 13.00
C LEU A 13 -51.03 -0.72 13.35
N ALA A 14 -50.28 -1.58 14.06
CA ALA A 14 -50.82 -2.35 15.18
C ALA A 14 -49.76 -2.58 16.26
N LEU A 15 -50.06 -2.17 17.46
CA LEU A 15 -49.37 -2.37 18.75
C LEU A 15 -49.75 -3.74 19.32
N ALA A 16 -48.78 -4.46 19.91
CA ALA A 16 -49.10 -5.44 20.97
C ALA A 16 -47.91 -5.54 21.94
N ALA A 17 -48.14 -5.11 23.16
CA ALA A 17 -47.30 -5.30 24.34
C ALA A 17 -47.64 -6.62 25.04
N ALA A 18 -46.65 -7.35 25.54
CA ALA A 18 -46.88 -8.36 26.57
C ALA A 18 -45.73 -8.31 27.59
N VAL A 19 -46.07 -7.91 28.81
CA VAL A 19 -45.28 -7.95 30.03
C VAL A 19 -45.51 -9.34 30.68
N ALA A 20 -44.46 -9.99 31.15
CA ALA A 20 -44.58 -11.00 32.20
C ALA A 20 -43.32 -10.95 33.07
N ALA A 21 -43.48 -10.48 34.30
CA ALA A 21 -42.57 -10.62 35.40
C ALA A 21 -42.87 -11.86 36.19
N ILE A 22 -41.87 -12.65 36.59
CA ILE A 22 -41.96 -13.56 37.73
C ILE A 22 -40.70 -13.39 38.59
N ALA A 23 -40.93 -13.19 39.85
CA ALA A 23 -39.92 -13.00 40.91
C ALA A 23 -39.75 -14.28 41.76
N ALA A 24 -38.56 -14.39 42.30
CA ALA A 24 -38.22 -14.78 43.68
C ALA A 24 -37.90 -16.22 44.06
N CYS A 25 -36.86 -16.28 44.85
CA CYS A 25 -36.42 -17.06 46.03
C CYS A 25 -35.32 -18.08 45.66
N GLY A 26 -34.10 -17.99 46.22
CA GLY A 26 -33.69 -17.88 47.63
C GLY A 26 -32.96 -19.20 47.97
N GLY A 27 -31.65 -19.16 48.34
CA GLY A 27 -30.92 -20.33 48.84
C GLY A 27 -29.41 -20.08 48.93
N ASP A 28 -28.90 -19.77 50.12
CA ASP A 28 -27.49 -19.77 50.50
C ASP A 28 -26.86 -21.15 50.34
N ASP A 29 -25.67 -21.21 49.81
CA ASP A 29 -24.63 -22.05 50.43
C ASP A 29 -23.19 -21.65 50.01
N SER A 30 -22.32 -21.62 50.98
CA SER A 30 -20.94 -21.19 50.95
C SER A 30 -20.00 -22.24 50.35
N GLY A 31 -19.13 -21.83 49.42
CA GLY A 31 -18.06 -22.69 48.89
C GLY A 31 -17.03 -21.89 48.09
N GLY A 32 -15.80 -21.88 48.58
CA GLY A 32 -14.65 -21.06 48.22
C GLY A 32 -14.38 -20.91 46.71
N SER A 33 -14.21 -19.67 46.28
CA SER A 33 -13.81 -19.31 44.95
C SER A 33 -12.34 -18.97 44.87
N THR A 34 -11.60 -19.81 44.19
CA THR A 34 -10.33 -19.41 43.55
C THR A 34 -10.63 -18.44 42.42
N SER A 35 -10.32 -17.18 42.59
CA SER A 35 -10.44 -16.15 41.56
C SER A 35 -9.35 -16.33 40.51
N THR A 36 -9.67 -16.98 39.42
CA THR A 36 -8.98 -16.82 38.14
C THR A 36 -9.42 -15.48 37.57
N SER A 37 -8.53 -14.50 37.61
CA SER A 37 -8.71 -13.24 36.91
C SER A 37 -8.69 -13.47 35.40
N SER A 38 -9.84 -13.71 34.80
CA SER A 38 -10.03 -13.52 33.37
C SER A 38 -9.92 -12.03 33.11
N ALA A 39 -8.88 -11.62 32.37
CA ALA A 39 -8.79 -10.27 31.83
C ALA A 39 -10.05 -10.00 30.99
N GLY A 40 -10.94 -9.18 31.54
CA GLY A 40 -12.18 -8.80 30.89
C GLY A 40 -11.88 -8.02 29.60
N ALA A 41 -12.26 -8.58 28.46
CA ALA A 41 -12.33 -7.84 27.23
C ALA A 41 -13.27 -6.64 27.46
N SER A 42 -12.73 -5.45 27.43
CA SER A 42 -13.49 -4.21 27.49
C SER A 42 -14.45 -4.17 26.29
N SER A 43 -15.73 -4.27 26.54
CA SER A 43 -16.80 -4.08 25.53
C SER A 43 -16.95 -2.60 25.13
N GLY A 44 -15.86 -1.88 25.03
CA GLY A 44 -15.82 -0.50 24.55
C GLY A 44 -16.18 -0.44 23.06
N LYS A 45 -16.93 0.60 22.67
CA LYS A 45 -17.23 0.87 21.27
C LYS A 45 -15.93 1.08 20.49
N LEU A 46 -15.67 0.25 19.47
CA LEU A 46 -14.50 0.40 18.61
C LEU A 46 -14.52 1.74 17.87
N THR A 47 -13.35 2.36 17.76
CA THR A 47 -13.17 3.57 16.95
C THR A 47 -13.11 3.20 15.47
N LYS A 48 -14.02 3.74 14.67
CA LYS A 48 -14.02 3.52 13.22
C LYS A 48 -12.86 4.26 12.58
N VAL A 49 -12.13 3.57 11.73
CA VAL A 49 -10.96 4.09 10.99
C VAL A 49 -11.04 3.65 9.54
N LYS A 50 -10.77 4.56 8.62
CA LYS A 50 -10.70 4.27 7.18
C LYS A 50 -9.26 4.39 6.70
N LEU A 51 -8.75 3.31 6.07
CA LEU A 51 -7.47 3.27 5.37
C LEU A 51 -7.72 3.24 3.86
N GLN A 52 -7.28 4.27 3.13
CA GLN A 52 -7.32 4.31 1.68
C GLN A 52 -6.06 3.67 1.10
N LEU A 53 -6.22 2.59 0.32
CA LEU A 53 -5.13 2.01 -0.45
C LEU A 53 -4.86 2.83 -1.72
N GLN A 54 -3.63 2.71 -2.26
CA GLN A 54 -3.30 3.36 -3.53
C GLN A 54 -3.59 2.51 -4.76
N TRP A 55 -3.86 1.21 -4.59
CA TRP A 55 -4.07 0.27 -5.69
C TRP A 55 -5.15 -0.75 -5.33
N PHE A 56 -5.42 -1.67 -6.26
CA PHE A 56 -6.35 -2.77 -6.05
C PHE A 56 -5.93 -3.70 -4.92
N THR A 57 -6.90 -4.49 -4.42
CA THR A 57 -6.66 -5.49 -3.37
C THR A 57 -5.66 -6.55 -3.86
N GLN A 58 -4.49 -6.57 -3.22
CA GLN A 58 -3.38 -7.47 -3.54
C GLN A 58 -2.38 -7.56 -2.38
N ALA A 59 -1.39 -8.48 -2.46
CA ALA A 59 -0.42 -8.71 -1.38
C ALA A 59 0.48 -7.49 -1.07
N GLN A 60 0.50 -6.47 -1.93
CA GLN A 60 1.09 -5.16 -1.63
C GLN A 60 0.55 -4.55 -0.33
N PHE A 61 -0.64 -4.95 0.09
CA PHE A 61 -1.29 -4.43 1.29
C PHE A 61 -1.57 -5.53 2.32
N ALA A 62 -0.90 -6.68 2.18
CA ALA A 62 -1.16 -7.88 2.97
C ALA A 62 -1.10 -7.65 4.48
N GLY A 63 -0.15 -6.84 4.96
CA GLY A 63 -0.01 -6.55 6.39
C GLY A 63 -1.25 -5.89 6.99
N TYR A 64 -1.90 -5.00 6.26
CA TYR A 64 -3.14 -4.35 6.72
C TYR A 64 -4.33 -5.33 6.72
N PHE A 65 -4.44 -6.16 5.69
CA PHE A 65 -5.46 -7.22 5.65
C PHE A 65 -5.24 -8.27 6.73
N ALA A 66 -3.98 -8.64 6.99
CA ALA A 66 -3.63 -9.54 8.08
C ALA A 66 -3.97 -8.93 9.45
N ALA A 67 -3.71 -7.63 9.66
CA ALA A 67 -4.08 -6.95 10.90
C ALA A 67 -5.60 -6.94 11.16
N VAL A 68 -6.41 -6.85 10.10
CA VAL A 68 -7.87 -7.03 10.19
C VAL A 68 -8.23 -8.48 10.51
N ASP A 69 -7.67 -9.44 9.78
CA ASP A 69 -8.02 -10.87 9.86
C ASP A 69 -7.62 -11.47 11.21
N GLN A 70 -6.41 -11.15 11.68
CA GLN A 70 -5.87 -11.61 12.96
C GLN A 70 -6.44 -10.85 14.17
N GLY A 71 -7.30 -9.85 13.96
CA GLY A 71 -7.93 -9.08 15.01
C GLY A 71 -7.05 -8.00 15.66
N TYR A 72 -5.82 -7.74 15.18
CA TYR A 72 -4.89 -6.80 15.82
C TYR A 72 -5.44 -5.38 15.93
N TYR A 73 -6.20 -4.91 14.93
CA TYR A 73 -6.88 -3.62 15.03
C TYR A 73 -7.97 -3.63 16.10
N LYS A 74 -8.76 -4.70 16.20
CA LYS A 74 -9.82 -4.83 17.22
C LYS A 74 -9.24 -4.86 18.62
N ASP A 75 -8.14 -5.58 18.81
CA ASP A 75 -7.42 -5.64 20.10
C ASP A 75 -6.89 -4.25 20.50
N ALA A 76 -6.52 -3.41 19.52
CA ALA A 76 -6.13 -2.02 19.72
C ALA A 76 -7.34 -1.06 19.89
N GLY A 77 -8.59 -1.58 19.86
CA GLY A 77 -9.81 -0.78 19.97
C GLY A 77 -10.26 -0.09 18.68
N LEU A 78 -9.79 -0.56 17.52
CA LEU A 78 -10.07 0.03 16.20
C LEU A 78 -10.93 -0.90 15.34
N ASP A 79 -11.90 -0.31 14.62
CA ASP A 79 -12.68 -0.94 13.55
C ASP A 79 -12.19 -0.37 12.22
N VAL A 80 -11.20 -1.03 11.59
CA VAL A 80 -10.54 -0.53 10.40
C VAL A 80 -11.24 -1.04 9.15
N GLN A 81 -11.76 -0.10 8.35
CA GLN A 81 -12.25 -0.33 7.01
C GLN A 81 -11.16 -0.01 6.00
N ILE A 82 -10.75 -1.00 5.21
CA ILE A 82 -9.81 -0.82 4.12
C ILE A 82 -10.60 -0.46 2.86
N LEU A 83 -10.28 0.68 2.25
CA LEU A 83 -10.86 1.18 1.01
C LEU A 83 -9.92 0.85 -0.14
N GLU A 84 -10.41 0.09 -1.13
CA GLU A 84 -9.63 -0.26 -2.31
C GLU A 84 -9.26 1.00 -3.11
N GLY A 85 -8.07 1.01 -3.70
CA GLY A 85 -7.61 2.03 -4.64
C GLY A 85 -7.82 1.61 -6.10
N GLY A 86 -7.11 2.24 -7.01
CA GLY A 86 -7.20 1.96 -8.44
C GLY A 86 -6.40 2.96 -9.27
N THR A 87 -6.53 2.85 -10.60
CA THR A 87 -5.79 3.69 -11.56
C THR A 87 -6.20 5.18 -11.54
N ASP A 88 -7.38 5.48 -11.04
CA ASP A 88 -8.01 6.82 -11.03
C ASP A 88 -8.25 7.37 -9.61
N ILE A 89 -7.87 6.61 -8.56
CA ILE A 89 -7.98 7.05 -7.17
C ILE A 89 -6.63 7.61 -6.70
N VAL A 90 -6.64 8.86 -6.27
CA VAL A 90 -5.49 9.56 -5.70
C VAL A 90 -5.60 9.53 -4.17
N PRO A 91 -4.93 8.60 -3.46
CA PRO A 91 -5.15 8.34 -2.04
C PRO A 91 -4.80 9.53 -1.15
N GLN A 92 -3.76 10.29 -1.46
CA GLN A 92 -3.39 11.49 -0.72
C GLN A 92 -4.46 12.58 -0.82
N THR A 93 -5.22 12.64 -1.92
CA THR A 93 -6.38 13.54 -2.06
C THR A 93 -7.54 13.07 -1.20
N GLN A 94 -7.83 11.76 -1.16
CA GLN A 94 -8.88 11.20 -0.30
C GLN A 94 -8.60 11.50 1.18
N LEU A 95 -7.34 11.41 1.60
CA LEU A 95 -6.92 11.77 2.95
C LEU A 95 -7.06 13.27 3.22
N ALA A 96 -6.54 14.12 2.34
CA ALA A 96 -6.56 15.58 2.50
C ALA A 96 -8.00 16.13 2.55
N GLN A 97 -8.94 15.48 1.86
CA GLN A 97 -10.37 15.83 1.87
C GLN A 97 -11.14 15.21 3.05
N GLY A 98 -10.49 14.40 3.90
CA GLY A 98 -11.14 13.76 5.06
C GLY A 98 -12.04 12.57 4.72
N HIS A 99 -11.95 12.02 3.51
CA HIS A 99 -12.69 10.82 3.10
C HIS A 99 -12.10 9.55 3.71
N ALA A 100 -10.82 9.59 4.08
CA ALA A 100 -10.09 8.55 4.83
C ALA A 100 -9.35 9.17 6.02
N ASP A 101 -9.03 8.34 7.02
CA ASP A 101 -8.23 8.73 8.18
C ASP A 101 -6.73 8.55 7.93
N TYR A 102 -6.37 7.52 7.17
CA TYR A 102 -5.03 7.24 6.68
C TYR A 102 -5.05 6.87 5.22
N ALA A 103 -3.92 7.08 4.53
CA ALA A 103 -3.77 6.68 3.14
C ALA A 103 -2.40 6.07 2.89
N ILE A 104 -2.33 5.11 1.97
CA ILE A 104 -1.07 4.60 1.44
C ILE A 104 -0.74 5.37 0.17
N ALA A 105 0.45 5.97 0.11
CA ALA A 105 0.93 6.67 -1.08
C ALA A 105 2.46 6.66 -1.13
N TRP A 106 3.02 6.70 -2.34
CA TRP A 106 4.45 6.88 -2.54
C TRP A 106 4.87 8.29 -2.16
N VAL A 107 6.07 8.40 -1.58
CA VAL A 107 6.57 9.66 -1.03
C VAL A 107 6.60 10.79 -2.06
N PRO A 108 7.19 10.65 -3.28
CA PRO A 108 7.31 11.79 -4.19
C PRO A 108 5.96 12.37 -4.63
N LYS A 109 4.97 11.52 -4.91
CA LYS A 109 3.63 12.02 -5.29
C LYS A 109 2.87 12.66 -4.14
N ALA A 110 3.07 12.15 -2.93
CA ALA A 110 2.47 12.75 -1.73
C ALA A 110 3.14 14.10 -1.41
N LEU A 111 4.44 14.23 -1.59
CA LEU A 111 5.16 15.51 -1.44
C LEU A 111 4.71 16.54 -2.48
N GLN A 112 4.48 16.13 -3.73
CA GLN A 112 3.91 17.01 -4.75
C GLN A 112 2.52 17.51 -4.35
N SER A 113 1.67 16.61 -3.80
CA SER A 113 0.35 17.01 -3.30
C SER A 113 0.45 17.97 -2.10
N ARG A 114 1.46 17.79 -1.22
CA ARG A 114 1.75 18.73 -0.13
C ARG A 114 2.15 20.11 -0.66
N GLU A 115 2.99 20.17 -1.67
CA GLU A 115 3.37 21.43 -2.31
C GLU A 115 2.16 22.16 -2.91
N GLN A 116 1.13 21.40 -3.32
CA GLN A 116 -0.17 21.90 -3.78
C GLN A 116 -1.17 22.18 -2.66
N GLY A 117 -0.75 22.08 -1.39
CA GLY A 117 -1.53 22.44 -0.21
C GLY A 117 -2.18 21.29 0.55
N ALA A 118 -1.92 20.03 0.21
CA ALA A 118 -2.44 18.89 0.99
C ALA A 118 -1.75 18.81 2.36
N ALA A 119 -2.52 18.98 3.44
CA ALA A 119 -2.03 18.90 4.83
C ALA A 119 -1.93 17.45 5.30
N ILE A 120 -0.94 16.72 4.78
CA ILE A 120 -0.69 15.31 5.09
C ILE A 120 0.76 15.10 5.55
N THR A 121 1.00 14.12 6.43
CA THR A 121 2.30 13.79 7.03
C THR A 121 2.55 12.29 6.91
N ASP A 122 3.76 11.89 6.46
CA ASP A 122 4.22 10.51 6.56
C ASP A 122 4.46 10.16 8.04
N VAL A 123 3.73 9.15 8.53
CA VAL A 123 3.82 8.66 9.92
C VAL A 123 4.39 7.24 10.00
N GLY A 124 4.62 6.59 8.85
CA GLY A 124 5.17 5.24 8.83
C GLY A 124 5.61 4.78 7.44
N GLN A 125 6.92 4.81 7.19
CA GLN A 125 7.54 4.34 5.93
C GLN A 125 7.64 2.81 5.92
N VAL A 126 6.67 2.13 5.32
CA VAL A 126 6.63 0.67 5.31
C VAL A 126 7.64 0.08 4.31
N PHE A 127 7.60 0.53 3.05
CA PHE A 127 8.59 0.08 2.06
C PHE A 127 9.87 0.89 2.20
N GLN A 128 10.94 0.21 2.57
CA GLN A 128 12.27 0.80 2.77
C GLN A 128 13.07 0.93 1.46
N ARG A 129 12.58 0.32 0.37
CA ARG A 129 13.22 0.23 -0.95
C ARG A 129 12.18 0.37 -2.04
N SER A 130 12.61 0.80 -3.24
CA SER A 130 11.77 0.80 -4.43
C SER A 130 11.69 -0.57 -5.07
N GLY A 131 10.50 -0.93 -5.55
CA GLY A 131 10.26 -2.11 -6.36
C GLY A 131 10.02 -1.80 -7.84
N THR A 132 10.25 -0.56 -8.29
CA THR A 132 9.92 -0.13 -9.66
C THR A 132 11.00 -0.52 -10.66
N LEU A 133 10.56 -1.09 -11.76
CA LEU A 133 11.36 -1.47 -12.93
C LEU A 133 10.78 -0.81 -14.19
N GLN A 134 11.60 -0.75 -15.25
CA GLN A 134 11.11 -0.61 -16.62
C GLN A 134 11.49 -1.88 -17.39
N VAL A 135 10.49 -2.60 -17.91
CA VAL A 135 10.66 -3.93 -18.53
C VAL A 135 10.43 -3.83 -20.03
N SER A 136 11.28 -4.49 -20.82
CA SER A 136 11.14 -4.61 -22.27
C SER A 136 11.51 -6.01 -22.73
N PHE A 137 11.01 -6.44 -23.91
CA PHE A 137 11.51 -7.67 -24.52
C PHE A 137 13.00 -7.59 -24.83
N LYS A 138 13.69 -8.72 -24.75
CA LYS A 138 15.15 -8.82 -24.92
C LYS A 138 15.64 -8.27 -26.24
N ASP A 139 14.89 -8.50 -27.33
CA ASP A 139 15.21 -8.07 -28.68
C ASP A 139 15.09 -6.55 -28.90
N LYS A 140 14.43 -5.83 -27.99
CA LYS A 140 14.34 -4.36 -28.04
C LYS A 140 15.64 -3.67 -27.63
N ASN A 141 16.57 -4.38 -26.96
CA ASN A 141 17.85 -3.87 -26.47
C ASN A 141 17.74 -2.60 -25.60
N ILE A 142 16.65 -2.50 -24.83
CA ILE A 142 16.42 -1.40 -23.89
C ILE A 142 16.96 -1.85 -22.52
N THR A 143 18.22 -1.52 -22.21
CA THR A 143 18.93 -1.96 -21.02
C THR A 143 19.30 -0.81 -20.06
N THR A 144 19.14 0.43 -20.51
CA THR A 144 19.38 1.65 -19.72
C THR A 144 18.33 2.69 -20.07
N ALA A 145 18.18 3.71 -19.21
CA ALA A 145 17.26 4.83 -19.45
C ALA A 145 17.55 5.54 -20.79
N ALA A 146 18.81 5.64 -21.21
CA ALA A 146 19.18 6.27 -22.49
C ALA A 146 18.58 5.53 -23.71
N ASN A 147 18.39 4.22 -23.64
CA ASN A 147 17.82 3.43 -24.72
C ASN A 147 16.30 3.62 -24.90
N LEU A 148 15.66 4.37 -24.02
CA LEU A 148 14.25 4.73 -24.15
C LEU A 148 14.03 5.80 -25.22
N LYS A 149 15.07 6.50 -25.69
CA LYS A 149 14.94 7.56 -26.70
C LYS A 149 14.25 7.03 -27.98
N GLY A 150 13.20 7.74 -28.41
CA GLY A 150 12.40 7.38 -29.58
C GLY A 150 11.45 6.20 -29.37
N ARG A 151 11.36 5.64 -28.16
CA ARG A 151 10.51 4.49 -27.85
C ARG A 151 9.13 4.89 -27.39
N LYS A 152 8.19 3.96 -27.50
CA LYS A 152 6.87 4.05 -26.88
C LYS A 152 6.94 3.44 -25.49
N VAL A 153 6.88 4.29 -24.46
CA VAL A 153 7.17 3.95 -23.08
C VAL A 153 5.90 4.01 -22.24
N GLY A 154 5.54 2.87 -21.68
CA GLY A 154 4.40 2.75 -20.77
C GLY A 154 4.73 3.26 -19.37
N ASN A 155 3.72 3.91 -18.76
CA ASN A 155 3.72 4.34 -17.36
C ASN A 155 2.28 4.43 -16.84
N TRP A 156 2.09 4.48 -15.51
CA TRP A 156 0.73 4.55 -14.95
C TRP A 156 0.19 5.97 -14.79
N GLY A 157 1.04 7.00 -14.82
CA GLY A 157 0.62 8.37 -14.55
C GLY A 157 0.37 8.65 -13.06
N PHE A 158 -0.20 9.83 -12.79
CA PHE A 158 -0.60 10.28 -11.45
C PHE A 158 0.51 10.28 -10.39
N GLY A 159 1.77 10.50 -10.82
CA GLY A 159 2.95 10.53 -9.96
C GLY A 159 3.58 9.16 -9.70
N ASN A 160 3.09 8.09 -10.31
CA ASN A 160 3.71 6.77 -10.24
C ASN A 160 4.89 6.63 -11.22
N GLU A 161 5.04 7.53 -12.19
CA GLU A 161 6.07 7.57 -13.23
C GLU A 161 7.35 8.31 -12.84
N PHE A 162 7.43 8.88 -11.64
CA PHE A 162 8.53 9.81 -11.30
C PHE A 162 9.90 9.16 -11.28
N GLU A 163 10.05 7.89 -10.89
CA GLU A 163 11.34 7.18 -10.97
C GLU A 163 11.79 6.94 -12.42
N LEU A 164 10.85 6.62 -13.33
CA LEU A 164 11.10 6.55 -14.76
C LEU A 164 11.58 7.91 -15.30
N PHE A 165 10.88 8.98 -14.95
CA PHE A 165 11.25 10.33 -15.38
C PHE A 165 12.59 10.77 -14.80
N ALA A 166 12.91 10.39 -13.57
CA ALA A 166 14.20 10.62 -12.94
C ALA A 166 15.34 9.92 -13.70
N GLY A 167 15.15 8.65 -14.07
CA GLY A 167 16.09 7.89 -14.90
C GLY A 167 16.30 8.53 -16.26
N MET A 168 15.22 8.95 -16.93
CA MET A 168 15.29 9.65 -18.21
C MET A 168 16.00 11.00 -18.08
N THR A 169 15.66 11.81 -17.08
CA THR A 169 16.30 13.11 -16.81
C THR A 169 17.82 12.93 -16.57
N LYS A 170 18.20 11.95 -15.75
CA LYS A 170 19.60 11.60 -15.49
C LYS A 170 20.34 11.17 -16.77
N ALA A 171 19.66 10.49 -17.68
CA ALA A 171 20.21 10.09 -18.99
C ALA A 171 20.19 11.22 -20.04
N GLY A 172 19.78 12.44 -19.64
CA GLY A 172 19.71 13.59 -20.56
C GLY A 172 18.52 13.58 -21.50
N LEU A 173 17.48 12.77 -21.21
CA LEU A 173 16.25 12.71 -21.98
C LEU A 173 15.16 13.61 -21.37
N ASN A 174 14.34 14.19 -22.25
CA ASN A 174 13.14 14.91 -21.85
C ASN A 174 11.94 13.96 -21.95
N PRO A 175 11.24 13.63 -20.83
CA PRO A 175 10.12 12.69 -20.82
C PRO A 175 8.99 13.07 -21.79
N GLY A 176 8.72 14.36 -21.98
CA GLY A 176 7.65 14.81 -22.87
C GLY A 176 8.03 14.96 -24.34
N LYS A 177 9.32 14.76 -24.72
CA LYS A 177 9.81 15.02 -26.08
C LYS A 177 10.57 13.87 -26.70
N ASP A 178 11.40 13.18 -25.91
CA ASP A 178 12.32 12.15 -26.40
C ASP A 178 11.71 10.76 -26.45
N VAL A 179 10.51 10.56 -25.92
CA VAL A 179 9.75 9.31 -25.94
C VAL A 179 8.29 9.57 -26.28
N THR A 180 7.56 8.53 -26.66
CA THR A 180 6.10 8.56 -26.71
C THR A 180 5.57 7.90 -25.43
N LEU A 181 5.05 8.71 -24.51
CA LEU A 181 4.46 8.18 -23.28
C LEU A 181 3.10 7.53 -23.58
N ALA A 182 2.86 6.36 -23.01
CA ALA A 182 1.60 5.64 -23.10
C ALA A 182 1.13 5.26 -21.69
N GLN A 183 -0.10 5.64 -21.33
CA GLN A 183 -0.67 5.26 -20.05
C GLN A 183 -0.98 3.77 -20.03
N GLN A 184 -0.43 3.07 -19.03
CA GLN A 184 -0.67 1.65 -18.79
C GLN A 184 -1.94 1.45 -17.95
N GLN A 185 -2.55 0.29 -18.14
CA GLN A 185 -3.62 -0.21 -17.33
C GLN A 185 -3.07 -1.11 -16.19
N PHE A 186 -3.95 -1.87 -15.58
CA PHE A 186 -3.65 -2.80 -14.50
C PHE A 186 -2.72 -3.96 -14.91
N ASP A 187 -2.64 -4.29 -16.20
CA ASP A 187 -1.96 -5.49 -16.71
C ASP A 187 -0.81 -5.16 -17.68
N MET A 188 -0.09 -6.21 -18.10
CA MET A 188 1.05 -6.12 -19.02
C MET A 188 0.68 -6.42 -20.48
N GLN A 189 -0.61 -6.40 -20.85
CA GLN A 189 -1.05 -6.75 -22.19
C GLN A 189 -0.48 -5.83 -23.27
N ALA A 190 -0.34 -4.54 -22.97
CA ALA A 190 0.25 -3.58 -23.94
C ALA A 190 1.70 -3.94 -24.31
N LEU A 191 2.50 -4.39 -23.35
CA LEU A 191 3.86 -4.88 -23.62
C LEU A 191 3.83 -6.22 -24.36
N LEU A 192 3.05 -7.18 -23.88
CA LEU A 192 2.99 -8.54 -24.45
C LEU A 192 2.51 -8.57 -25.90
N LYS A 193 1.64 -7.62 -26.30
CA LYS A 193 1.16 -7.44 -27.68
C LYS A 193 2.10 -6.59 -28.54
N GLY A 194 3.08 -5.93 -27.93
CA GLY A 194 4.01 -5.03 -28.64
C GLY A 194 3.42 -3.64 -28.94
N ASP A 195 2.34 -3.25 -28.23
CA ASP A 195 1.75 -1.93 -28.36
C ASP A 195 2.65 -0.84 -27.75
N ILE A 196 3.51 -1.20 -26.81
CA ILE A 196 4.57 -0.38 -26.20
C ILE A 196 5.91 -1.14 -26.25
N ASP A 197 7.04 -0.40 -26.27
CA ASP A 197 8.38 -0.97 -26.34
C ASP A 197 8.94 -1.33 -24.97
N ALA A 198 8.56 -0.56 -23.94
CA ALA A 198 8.95 -0.77 -22.56
C ALA A 198 7.77 -0.41 -21.63
N ALA A 199 7.58 -1.18 -20.59
CA ALA A 199 6.50 -1.03 -19.63
C ALA A 199 7.05 -0.74 -18.23
N GLN A 200 6.43 0.17 -17.49
CA GLN A 200 6.64 0.30 -16.07
C GLN A 200 6.10 -0.94 -15.35
N ALA A 201 6.84 -1.47 -14.40
CA ALA A 201 6.47 -2.68 -13.68
C ALA A 201 6.95 -2.61 -12.24
N MET A 202 6.14 -3.12 -11.31
CA MET A 202 6.63 -3.46 -9.98
C MET A 202 7.22 -4.87 -10.00
N ILE A 203 8.39 -5.05 -9.39
CA ILE A 203 9.03 -6.36 -9.27
C ILE A 203 8.09 -7.41 -8.65
N TYR A 204 7.21 -6.98 -7.78
CA TYR A 204 6.26 -7.84 -7.10
C TYR A 204 4.96 -8.09 -7.87
N ASN A 205 4.59 -7.29 -8.87
CA ASN A 205 3.30 -7.39 -9.56
C ASN A 205 3.48 -7.57 -11.08
N GLU A 206 3.64 -6.51 -11.84
CA GLU A 206 3.63 -6.55 -13.31
C GLU A 206 4.79 -7.39 -13.87
N TYR A 207 5.92 -7.45 -13.19
CA TYR A 207 7.01 -8.33 -13.59
C TYR A 207 6.62 -9.81 -13.48
N ALA A 208 5.90 -10.19 -12.44
CA ALA A 208 5.34 -11.54 -12.34
C ALA A 208 4.35 -11.83 -13.49
N GLN A 209 3.48 -10.86 -13.84
CA GLN A 209 2.50 -11.05 -14.92
C GLN A 209 3.16 -11.39 -16.27
N VAL A 210 4.30 -10.78 -16.61
CA VAL A 210 5.01 -11.16 -17.84
C VAL A 210 5.61 -12.55 -17.76
N LEU A 211 6.08 -12.99 -16.58
CA LEU A 211 6.62 -14.33 -16.36
C LEU A 211 5.52 -15.41 -16.29
N GLU A 212 4.29 -15.03 -15.98
CA GLU A 212 3.08 -15.89 -15.95
C GLU A 212 2.44 -16.03 -17.34
N ALA A 213 2.84 -15.19 -18.29
CA ALA A 213 2.35 -15.24 -19.65
C ALA A 213 3.03 -16.34 -20.45
N LYS A 214 2.28 -16.98 -21.36
CA LYS A 214 2.84 -17.97 -22.30
C LYS A 214 3.43 -17.27 -23.51
N ASN A 215 4.67 -17.61 -23.83
CA ASN A 215 5.29 -17.22 -25.09
C ASN A 215 4.56 -17.93 -26.25
N PRO A 216 3.95 -17.20 -27.18
CA PRO A 216 3.15 -17.79 -28.26
C PRO A 216 3.99 -18.66 -29.23
N LYS A 217 5.31 -18.48 -29.29
CA LYS A 217 6.22 -19.25 -30.15
C LYS A 217 6.57 -20.63 -29.56
N THR A 218 6.66 -20.72 -28.23
CA THR A 218 7.12 -21.93 -27.55
C THR A 218 6.03 -22.66 -26.78
N GLY A 219 4.92 -21.97 -26.45
CA GLY A 219 3.85 -22.46 -25.58
C GLY A 219 4.26 -22.52 -24.08
N GLN A 220 5.52 -22.22 -23.74
CA GLN A 220 6.03 -22.19 -22.38
C GLN A 220 5.85 -20.79 -21.75
N LEU A 221 5.93 -20.69 -20.43
CA LEU A 221 5.99 -19.40 -19.77
C LEU A 221 7.25 -18.64 -20.19
N TYR A 222 7.14 -17.31 -20.27
CA TYR A 222 8.32 -16.46 -20.41
C TYR A 222 9.25 -16.61 -19.21
N LYS A 223 10.54 -16.37 -19.46
CA LYS A 223 11.61 -16.43 -18.46
C LYS A 223 12.23 -15.05 -18.29
N PRO A 224 12.91 -14.77 -17.16
CA PRO A 224 13.65 -13.51 -16.98
C PRO A 224 14.61 -13.21 -18.15
N ALA A 225 15.23 -14.24 -18.75
CA ALA A 225 16.12 -14.10 -19.90
C ALA A 225 15.45 -13.57 -21.19
N ASP A 226 14.12 -13.59 -21.28
CA ASP A 226 13.35 -13.07 -22.41
C ASP A 226 13.15 -11.54 -22.34
N PHE A 227 13.53 -10.94 -21.21
CA PHE A 227 13.33 -9.50 -20.95
C PHE A 227 14.63 -8.78 -20.62
N ASN A 228 14.62 -7.46 -20.81
CA ASN A 228 15.56 -6.53 -20.18
C ASN A 228 14.81 -5.81 -19.07
N GLU A 229 15.51 -5.52 -17.99
CA GLU A 229 15.01 -4.81 -16.83
C GLU A 229 15.91 -3.62 -16.54
N ILE A 230 15.32 -2.42 -16.44
CA ILE A 230 15.97 -1.25 -15.89
C ILE A 230 15.48 -1.15 -14.44
N ASP A 231 16.36 -1.37 -13.48
CA ASP A 231 16.09 -1.28 -12.05
C ASP A 231 16.50 0.10 -11.55
N TRP A 232 15.53 0.90 -11.11
CA TRP A 232 15.78 2.28 -10.70
C TRP A 232 16.65 2.39 -9.44
N ASN A 233 16.75 1.33 -8.61
CA ASN A 233 17.72 1.30 -7.53
C ASN A 233 19.15 1.23 -8.09
N LYS A 234 19.40 0.42 -9.11
CA LYS A 234 20.71 0.31 -9.77
C LYS A 234 21.05 1.57 -10.57
N GLU A 235 20.04 2.19 -11.17
CA GLU A 235 20.20 3.48 -11.85
C GLU A 235 20.43 4.64 -10.87
N GLY A 236 20.19 4.45 -9.57
CA GLY A 236 20.33 5.46 -8.53
C GLY A 236 19.28 6.57 -8.62
N THR A 237 18.09 6.23 -9.11
CA THR A 237 16.94 7.15 -9.24
C THR A 237 15.71 6.63 -8.49
N ALA A 238 15.86 5.57 -7.71
CA ALA A 238 14.83 5.06 -6.83
C ALA A 238 14.43 6.08 -5.75
N MET A 239 13.15 6.13 -5.45
CA MET A 239 12.55 6.97 -4.42
C MET A 239 11.77 6.13 -3.42
N LEU A 240 11.49 6.66 -2.23
CA LEU A 240 10.68 5.98 -1.22
C LEU A 240 9.25 5.78 -1.71
N GLN A 241 8.74 4.57 -1.48
CA GLN A 241 7.42 4.15 -1.97
C GLN A 241 6.40 4.06 -0.83
N ASP A 242 5.67 2.96 -0.70
CA ASP A 242 4.51 2.82 0.18
C ASP A 242 4.79 3.29 1.61
N ALA A 243 4.21 4.44 1.95
CA ALA A 243 4.20 5.04 3.27
C ALA A 243 2.76 5.24 3.76
N ILE A 244 2.58 5.26 5.06
CA ILE A 244 1.31 5.56 5.73
C ILE A 244 1.26 7.06 5.99
N TRP A 245 0.30 7.72 5.35
CA TRP A 245 0.05 9.15 5.49
C TRP A 245 -1.14 9.42 6.41
N ALA A 246 -1.03 10.48 7.21
CA ALA A 246 -2.04 10.93 8.17
C ALA A 246 -2.30 12.44 8.00
N SER A 247 -3.43 12.94 8.51
CA SER A 247 -3.75 14.37 8.49
C SER A 247 -2.82 15.16 9.39
N THR A 248 -2.08 16.14 8.83
CA THR A 248 -1.17 17.01 9.58
C THR A 248 -1.91 17.78 10.67
N ASP A 249 -3.06 18.36 10.34
CA ASP A 249 -3.83 19.18 11.27
C ASP A 249 -4.33 18.39 12.48
N LYS A 250 -4.81 17.15 12.24
CA LYS A 250 -5.23 16.25 13.34
C LYS A 250 -4.04 15.80 14.17
N LEU A 251 -2.87 15.50 13.54
CA LEU A 251 -1.65 15.14 14.28
C LEU A 251 -1.15 16.27 15.18
N GLN A 252 -1.39 17.52 14.81
CA GLN A 252 -0.97 18.69 15.61
C GLN A 252 -1.97 19.06 16.71
N ASN A 253 -3.28 18.88 16.46
CA ASN A 253 -4.32 19.51 17.28
C ASN A 253 -5.28 18.51 17.96
N ASP A 254 -5.25 17.22 17.62
CA ASP A 254 -6.18 16.20 18.13
C ASP A 254 -5.43 15.07 18.85
N LYS A 255 -5.45 15.12 20.18
CA LYS A 255 -4.79 14.09 21.02
C LYS A 255 -5.37 12.69 20.81
N ALA A 256 -6.68 12.57 20.59
CA ALA A 256 -7.31 11.28 20.35
C ALA A 256 -6.85 10.67 19.04
N TYR A 257 -6.68 11.49 17.99
CA TYR A 257 -6.13 11.06 16.71
C TYR A 257 -4.65 10.68 16.79
N GLN A 258 -3.85 11.40 17.61
CA GLN A 258 -2.45 11.03 17.88
C GLN A 258 -2.35 9.64 18.52
N ASP A 259 -3.16 9.37 19.55
CA ASP A 259 -3.18 8.07 20.23
C ASP A 259 -3.74 6.97 19.32
N GLN A 260 -4.76 7.26 18.51
CA GLN A 260 -5.26 6.38 17.45
C GLN A 260 -4.17 6.04 16.44
N THR A 261 -3.34 7.01 16.04
CA THR A 261 -2.25 6.81 15.07
C THR A 261 -1.22 5.82 15.60
N VAL A 262 -0.79 5.89 16.85
CA VAL A 262 0.12 4.90 17.47
C VAL A 262 -0.49 3.50 17.41
N LYS A 263 -1.75 3.34 17.85
CA LYS A 263 -2.46 2.06 17.85
C LYS A 263 -2.65 1.49 16.44
N PHE A 264 -2.96 2.35 15.48
CA PHE A 264 -3.11 1.96 14.08
C PHE A 264 -1.80 1.47 13.48
N LEU A 265 -0.68 2.16 13.74
CA LEU A 265 0.65 1.77 13.28
C LEU A 265 1.10 0.48 13.95
N GLU A 266 0.96 0.34 15.28
CA GLU A 266 1.30 -0.88 16.01
C GLU A 266 0.60 -2.11 15.43
N ALA A 267 -0.73 -2.05 15.25
CA ALA A 267 -1.49 -3.15 14.67
C ALA A 267 -1.11 -3.42 13.21
N SER A 268 -0.85 -2.38 12.41
CA SER A 268 -0.40 -2.51 11.01
C SER A 268 0.98 -3.18 10.93
N PHE A 269 1.93 -2.75 11.75
CA PHE A 269 3.29 -3.30 11.77
C PHE A 269 3.31 -4.75 12.28
N LYS A 270 2.46 -5.08 13.25
CA LYS A 270 2.25 -6.46 13.70
C LYS A 270 1.70 -7.33 12.56
N GLY A 271 0.79 -6.79 11.75
CA GLY A 271 0.29 -7.46 10.55
C GLY A 271 1.39 -7.71 9.51
N TRP A 272 2.30 -6.77 9.30
CA TRP A 272 3.45 -6.95 8.42
C TRP A 272 4.46 -7.96 8.95
N ALA A 273 4.76 -7.95 10.25
CA ALA A 273 5.61 -8.97 10.88
C ALA A 273 4.98 -10.37 10.75
N PHE A 274 3.66 -10.48 10.96
CA PHE A 274 2.94 -11.73 10.72
C PHE A 274 3.07 -12.22 9.27
N CYS A 275 2.95 -11.32 8.28
CA CYS A 275 3.09 -11.66 6.87
C CYS A 275 4.53 -12.02 6.46
N ARG A 276 5.54 -11.44 7.11
CA ARG A 276 6.94 -11.87 6.96
C ARG A 276 7.10 -13.35 7.33
N ASP A 277 6.53 -13.71 8.48
CA ASP A 277 6.72 -15.04 9.07
C ASP A 277 5.72 -16.08 8.53
N ASN A 278 4.61 -15.63 7.91
CA ASN A 278 3.54 -16.48 7.39
C ASN A 278 3.10 -16.05 5.97
N PRO A 279 3.98 -16.03 4.96
CA PRO A 279 3.68 -15.47 3.64
C PRO A 279 2.53 -16.19 2.93
N GLU A 280 2.40 -17.52 3.12
CA GLU A 280 1.31 -18.30 2.51
C GLU A 280 -0.05 -17.95 3.13
N LYS A 281 -0.11 -17.77 4.46
CA LYS A 281 -1.35 -17.35 5.12
C LYS A 281 -1.78 -15.95 4.68
N CYS A 282 -0.82 -15.03 4.54
CA CYS A 282 -1.12 -13.69 4.05
C CYS A 282 -1.59 -13.69 2.60
N ARG A 283 -0.99 -14.55 1.73
CA ARG A 283 -1.53 -14.80 0.39
C ARG A 283 -3.00 -15.23 0.45
N ASP A 284 -3.33 -16.21 1.31
CA ASP A 284 -4.69 -16.74 1.41
C ASP A 284 -5.69 -15.69 1.90
N ILE A 285 -5.29 -14.87 2.88
CA ILE A 285 -6.08 -13.73 3.35
C ILE A 285 -6.38 -12.76 2.20
N VAL A 286 -5.37 -12.38 1.42
CA VAL A 286 -5.53 -11.44 0.30
C VAL A 286 -6.42 -12.01 -0.80
N VAL A 287 -6.26 -13.28 -1.15
CA VAL A 287 -7.11 -13.96 -2.14
C VAL A 287 -8.56 -13.99 -1.65
N ALA A 288 -8.79 -14.29 -0.37
CA ALA A 288 -10.13 -14.29 0.23
C ALA A 288 -10.77 -12.88 0.29
N LYS A 289 -9.97 -11.81 0.25
CA LYS A 289 -10.45 -10.41 0.17
C LYS A 289 -10.81 -9.96 -1.24
N GLY A 290 -10.69 -10.82 -2.24
CA GLY A 290 -11.14 -10.54 -3.60
C GLY A 290 -10.03 -10.01 -4.52
N SER A 291 -8.77 -10.40 -4.30
CA SER A 291 -7.69 -10.11 -5.26
C SER A 291 -8.07 -10.55 -6.68
N LYS A 292 -7.75 -9.70 -7.65
CA LYS A 292 -7.97 -9.99 -9.08
C LYS A 292 -6.99 -11.01 -9.65
N LEU A 293 -5.89 -11.27 -8.94
CA LEU A 293 -4.82 -12.19 -9.35
C LEU A 293 -4.78 -13.39 -8.39
N GLY A 294 -4.41 -14.55 -8.91
CA GLY A 294 -4.51 -15.82 -8.22
C GLY A 294 -3.43 -16.08 -7.15
N ALA A 295 -3.50 -17.26 -6.55
CA ALA A 295 -2.70 -17.58 -5.38
C ALA A 295 -1.18 -17.63 -5.64
N SER A 296 -0.73 -18.13 -6.81
CA SER A 296 0.72 -18.18 -7.09
C SER A 296 1.29 -16.78 -7.30
N HIS A 297 0.53 -15.89 -7.95
CA HIS A 297 0.90 -14.48 -8.11
C HIS A 297 0.97 -13.78 -6.76
N GLN A 298 -0.06 -13.94 -5.91
CA GLN A 298 -0.08 -13.28 -4.60
C GLN A 298 1.02 -13.79 -3.68
N LEU A 299 1.46 -15.05 -3.80
CA LEU A 299 2.60 -15.57 -3.04
C LEU A 299 3.94 -14.97 -3.55
N TRP A 300 4.10 -14.83 -4.89
CA TRP A 300 5.23 -14.10 -5.46
C TRP A 300 5.25 -12.67 -4.93
N GLN A 301 4.11 -12.00 -5.01
CA GLN A 301 3.95 -10.63 -4.55
C GLN A 301 4.35 -10.49 -3.08
N MET A 302 3.88 -11.39 -2.21
CA MET A 302 4.21 -11.39 -0.79
C MET A 302 5.72 -11.55 -0.55
N ASN A 303 6.38 -12.46 -1.30
CA ASN A 303 7.81 -12.69 -1.21
C ASN A 303 8.63 -11.45 -1.63
N GLU A 304 8.29 -10.85 -2.77
CA GLU A 304 9.01 -9.67 -3.27
C GLU A 304 8.78 -8.43 -2.39
N ILE A 305 7.57 -8.24 -1.88
CA ILE A 305 7.27 -7.14 -0.96
C ILE A 305 8.02 -7.29 0.36
N ASN A 306 8.10 -8.49 0.90
CA ASN A 306 8.92 -8.73 2.08
C ASN A 306 10.38 -8.30 1.89
N LYS A 307 10.95 -8.43 0.68
CA LYS A 307 12.31 -7.93 0.36
C LYS A 307 12.38 -6.39 0.34
N LEU A 308 11.26 -5.70 0.08
CA LEU A 308 11.20 -4.23 0.11
C LEU A 308 11.06 -3.68 1.53
N ILE A 309 10.45 -4.45 2.43
CA ILE A 309 10.26 -4.08 3.83
C ILE A 309 11.45 -4.55 4.67
N TRP A 310 11.84 -5.82 4.57
CA TRP A 310 12.81 -6.46 5.45
C TRP A 310 14.20 -6.65 4.80
N PRO A 311 15.29 -6.50 5.56
CA PRO A 311 15.30 -5.97 6.92
C PRO A 311 15.00 -4.47 6.98
N SER A 312 14.40 -4.03 8.10
CA SER A 312 14.21 -2.62 8.46
C SER A 312 15.16 -2.29 9.63
N PRO A 313 16.37 -1.82 9.37
CA PRO A 313 17.43 -1.71 10.40
C PRO A 313 17.04 -0.82 11.58
N ASN A 314 16.26 0.23 11.31
CA ASN A 314 15.82 1.19 12.31
C ASN A 314 14.46 0.84 12.95
N GLY A 315 13.83 -0.26 12.52
CA GLY A 315 12.45 -0.66 12.82
C GLY A 315 11.50 -0.45 11.66
N ILE A 316 10.42 -1.23 11.63
CA ILE A 316 9.40 -1.09 10.59
C ILE A 316 8.69 0.28 10.68
N GLY A 317 8.46 0.92 9.56
CA GLY A 317 7.77 2.22 9.51
C GLY A 317 8.66 3.42 9.83
N ILE A 318 9.93 3.22 10.19
CA ILE A 318 10.85 4.32 10.44
C ILE A 318 11.38 4.88 9.11
N VAL A 319 11.18 6.16 8.92
CA VAL A 319 11.79 6.90 7.80
C VAL A 319 13.29 6.99 8.03
N ASP A 320 14.10 6.42 7.12
CA ASP A 320 15.52 6.69 7.05
C ASP A 320 15.74 8.08 6.44
N LYS A 321 16.45 8.95 7.19
CA LYS A 321 16.65 10.33 6.75
C LYS A 321 17.44 10.43 5.44
N SER A 322 18.40 9.56 5.22
CA SER A 322 19.21 9.60 4.00
C SER A 322 18.40 9.21 2.77
N ALA A 323 17.53 8.19 2.89
CA ALA A 323 16.62 7.79 1.83
C ALA A 323 15.54 8.84 1.55
N TRP A 324 15.07 9.52 2.61
CA TRP A 324 14.17 10.66 2.46
C TRP A 324 14.82 11.82 1.71
N ASP A 325 16.00 12.24 2.15
CA ASP A 325 16.75 13.35 1.53
C ASP A 325 17.08 13.03 0.06
N GLN A 326 17.47 11.78 -0.24
CA GLN A 326 17.67 11.31 -1.61
C GLN A 326 16.39 11.41 -2.44
N THR A 327 15.25 10.96 -1.89
CA THR A 327 13.94 11.04 -2.56
C THR A 327 13.58 12.47 -2.91
N VAL A 328 13.74 13.40 -1.95
CA VAL A 328 13.49 14.83 -2.16
C VAL A 328 14.43 15.41 -3.23
N GLN A 329 15.72 15.12 -3.14
CA GLN A 329 16.72 15.60 -4.09
C GLN A 329 16.43 15.11 -5.52
N ILE A 330 16.10 13.82 -5.67
CA ILE A 330 15.74 13.25 -6.98
C ILE A 330 14.51 13.94 -7.52
N ALA A 331 13.44 14.09 -6.71
CA ALA A 331 12.20 14.73 -7.13
C ALA A 331 12.38 16.19 -7.56
N GLN A 332 13.27 16.95 -6.87
CA GLN A 332 13.60 18.32 -7.24
C GLN A 332 14.40 18.44 -8.55
N ASN A 333 15.14 17.40 -8.92
CA ASN A 333 15.93 17.36 -10.15
C ASN A 333 15.23 16.63 -11.31
N THR A 334 14.08 16.02 -11.07
CA THR A 334 13.33 15.27 -12.08
C THR A 334 12.39 16.20 -12.83
N LYS A 335 12.39 16.09 -14.17
CA LYS A 335 11.44 16.77 -15.03
C LYS A 335 10.21 15.87 -15.29
N ASN A 336 9.02 16.44 -15.19
CA ASN A 336 7.78 15.80 -15.62
C ASN A 336 7.63 15.88 -17.16
N ALA A 337 6.53 15.38 -17.71
CA ALA A 337 6.27 15.40 -19.16
C ALA A 337 6.12 16.82 -19.72
N GLU A 338 5.67 17.77 -18.92
CA GLU A 338 5.49 19.18 -19.27
C GLU A 338 6.83 19.96 -19.22
N GLY A 339 7.85 19.39 -18.60
CA GLY A 339 9.18 19.99 -18.45
C GLY A 339 9.39 20.73 -17.14
N ASP A 340 8.41 20.71 -16.23
CA ASP A 340 8.49 21.26 -14.89
C ASP A 340 9.19 20.26 -13.95
N THR A 341 9.74 20.75 -12.83
CA THR A 341 10.26 19.85 -11.79
C THR A 341 9.14 19.20 -11.00
N VAL A 342 9.33 17.94 -10.61
CA VAL A 342 8.35 17.19 -9.78
C VAL A 342 8.12 17.91 -8.45
N LEU A 343 9.19 18.40 -7.82
CA LEU A 343 9.11 19.31 -6.67
C LEU A 343 9.87 20.59 -6.99
N THR A 344 9.28 21.73 -6.71
CA THR A 344 9.91 23.06 -6.94
C THR A 344 10.76 23.49 -5.74
N LYS A 345 10.46 22.97 -4.55
CA LYS A 345 11.17 23.27 -3.30
C LYS A 345 11.23 22.06 -2.37
N ALA A 346 12.10 22.14 -1.36
CA ALA A 346 12.14 21.14 -0.30
C ALA A 346 10.82 21.15 0.49
N PRO A 347 10.35 19.96 0.98
CA PRO A 347 9.15 19.89 1.79
C PRO A 347 9.26 20.74 3.07
N GLU A 348 8.25 21.57 3.32
CA GLU A 348 8.17 22.42 4.51
C GLU A 348 7.29 21.81 5.59
N GLY A 349 7.48 22.25 6.84
CA GLY A 349 6.67 21.85 7.98
C GLY A 349 6.81 20.36 8.32
N LEU A 350 5.75 19.76 8.85
CA LEU A 350 5.73 18.36 9.27
C LEU A 350 5.48 17.45 8.06
N ALA A 351 6.49 17.26 7.20
CA ALA A 351 6.37 16.39 6.03
C ALA A 351 6.44 14.91 6.39
N TYR A 352 7.26 14.55 7.37
CA TYR A 352 7.27 13.23 8.02
C TYR A 352 7.55 13.34 9.50
N THR A 353 7.27 12.28 10.24
CA THR A 353 7.67 12.14 11.65
C THR A 353 7.79 10.67 12.03
N ASN A 354 8.89 10.32 12.69
CA ASN A 354 9.09 8.98 13.24
C ASN A 354 8.45 8.78 14.63
N ASN A 355 7.92 9.85 15.25
CA ASN A 355 7.45 9.79 16.65
C ASN A 355 6.38 8.73 16.90
N TYR A 356 5.48 8.53 15.96
CA TYR A 356 4.37 7.56 16.11
C TYR A 356 4.86 6.14 15.82
N ALA A 357 5.65 5.94 14.76
CA ALA A 357 6.25 4.65 14.43
C ALA A 357 7.19 4.17 15.54
N GLN A 358 8.03 5.04 16.12
CA GLN A 358 8.89 4.70 17.24
C GLN A 358 8.11 4.21 18.47
N LYS A 359 6.97 4.84 18.79
CA LYS A 359 6.11 4.39 19.89
C LYS A 359 5.46 3.04 19.60
N ALA A 360 5.00 2.83 18.37
CA ALA A 360 4.45 1.55 17.93
C ALA A 360 5.51 0.44 17.98
N ASP A 361 6.72 0.70 17.48
CA ASP A 361 7.85 -0.23 17.54
C ASP A 361 8.27 -0.58 18.97
N ALA A 362 8.27 0.40 19.88
CA ALA A 362 8.57 0.16 21.29
C ALA A 362 7.55 -0.79 21.92
N ALA A 363 6.26 -0.56 21.68
CA ALA A 363 5.21 -1.44 22.18
C ALA A 363 5.29 -2.85 21.59
N LEU A 364 5.61 -2.98 20.30
CA LEU A 364 5.79 -4.28 19.64
C LEU A 364 7.01 -5.04 20.17
N LYS A 365 8.11 -4.35 20.46
CA LYS A 365 9.30 -4.96 21.12
C LYS A 365 8.97 -5.49 22.50
N GLU A 366 8.21 -4.75 23.30
CA GLU A 366 7.75 -5.20 24.62
C GLU A 366 6.86 -6.46 24.53
N GLN A 367 6.13 -6.62 23.40
CA GLN A 367 5.34 -7.81 23.09
C GLN A 367 6.19 -8.96 22.49
N GLY A 368 7.50 -8.76 22.31
CA GLY A 368 8.41 -9.75 21.72
C GLY A 368 8.33 -9.86 20.19
N THR A 369 7.73 -8.88 19.50
CA THR A 369 7.69 -8.87 18.03
C THR A 369 9.03 -8.40 17.47
N ASP A 370 9.62 -9.17 16.53
CA ASP A 370 10.79 -8.73 15.78
C ASP A 370 10.37 -7.67 14.75
N ILE A 371 10.67 -6.41 15.03
CA ILE A 371 10.37 -5.26 14.20
C ILE A 371 11.45 -4.96 13.14
N ASN A 372 12.59 -5.61 13.20
CA ASN A 372 13.70 -5.38 12.29
C ASN A 372 13.75 -6.39 11.16
N GLY A 373 13.29 -7.62 11.38
CA GLY A 373 13.30 -8.70 10.39
C GLY A 373 14.70 -9.05 9.89
N THR A 374 15.69 -9.00 10.78
CA THR A 374 17.11 -9.20 10.41
C THR A 374 17.37 -10.61 9.86
N ASP A 375 16.64 -11.60 10.35
CA ASP A 375 16.75 -12.99 9.93
C ASP A 375 15.80 -13.37 8.79
N PHE A 376 15.10 -12.41 8.20
CA PHE A 376 14.21 -12.66 7.07
C PHE A 376 14.95 -13.32 5.91
N LYS A 377 14.35 -14.39 5.38
CA LYS A 377 14.83 -15.10 4.21
C LYS A 377 13.73 -15.22 3.18
N PRO A 378 13.97 -14.79 1.92
CA PRO A 378 13.00 -15.00 0.85
C PRO A 378 12.72 -16.48 0.64
N ILE A 379 11.48 -16.79 0.29
CA ILE A 379 11.06 -18.13 -0.15
C ILE A 379 11.22 -18.29 -1.65
N THR A 380 11.26 -19.54 -2.13
CA THR A 380 11.18 -19.83 -3.56
C THR A 380 9.73 -19.95 -3.98
N VAL A 381 9.32 -19.16 -4.96
CA VAL A 381 7.95 -19.20 -5.49
C VAL A 381 7.97 -19.68 -6.94
N THR A 382 7.10 -20.64 -7.24
CA THR A 382 6.88 -21.12 -8.62
C THR A 382 5.65 -20.41 -9.18
N LEU A 383 5.86 -19.56 -10.18
CA LEU A 383 4.78 -18.89 -10.91
C LEU A 383 4.02 -19.90 -11.78
N LYS A 384 2.71 -19.68 -11.90
CA LYS A 384 1.82 -20.48 -12.72
C LYS A 384 1.21 -19.64 -13.85
N PRO A 385 0.73 -20.27 -14.95
CA PRO A 385 0.07 -19.52 -16.01
C PRO A 385 -1.07 -18.67 -15.49
N GLY A 386 -1.03 -17.34 -15.80
CA GLY A 386 -2.05 -16.39 -15.39
C GLY A 386 -2.12 -16.14 -13.88
N GLY A 387 -1.11 -16.54 -13.12
CA GLY A 387 -1.06 -16.31 -11.67
C GLY A 387 -1.92 -17.25 -10.82
N ALA A 388 -2.37 -18.37 -11.35
CA ALA A 388 -3.32 -19.31 -10.70
C ALA A 388 -2.76 -19.97 -9.43
#